data_b5491c0c9016f37581836700069966ba
#
_entry.id   b5491c0c9016f37581836700069966ba
#
_cell.length_a   1.000
_cell.length_b   1.000
_cell.length_c   1.000
_cell.angle_alpha   90.00
_cell.angle_beta   90.00
_cell.angle_gamma   90.00
#
_symmetry.space_group_name_H-M   'P 1'
#
loop_
_entity.id
_entity.type
_entity.pdbx_description
1 polymer ?
#
loop_
_entity_poly.entity_id
_entity_poly.type
_entity_poly.pdbx_seq_one_letter_code
_entity_poly.pdbx_strand_id
1 'polypeptide(L)'
;MKLVFMDYPVENLKESLAFYRDVLGFEEAWREGDHTVALKMPGSEVQLMIENDEEGLTPGAVFLVDSVDQYFEENKDRLKFIKEPIDIPPGRYAIFQDNSGNLLRILDFSKE
;
A
#
# COMPACT_ATOMS: atom_id res chain seq x y z
N MET A 1 -11.00 9.08 3.76
CA MET A 1 -9.97 8.04 3.83
C MET A 1 -10.60 6.67 3.92
N LYS A 2 -10.39 5.85 2.94
CA LYS A 2 -10.96 4.50 2.90
C LYS A 2 -9.84 3.47 2.94
N LEU A 3 -9.87 2.54 3.90
CA LEU A 3 -8.90 1.45 3.96
C LEU A 3 -9.13 0.52 2.76
N VAL A 4 -8.11 0.34 1.93
CA VAL A 4 -8.23 -0.50 0.71
C VAL A 4 -7.24 -1.66 0.69
N PHE A 5 -6.06 -1.50 1.29
CA PHE A 5 -5.04 -2.56 1.33
C PHE A 5 -4.38 -2.62 2.70
N MET A 6 -3.88 -3.81 3.01
CA MET A 6 -2.83 -3.99 4.00
C MET A 6 -1.55 -4.28 3.24
N ASP A 7 -0.53 -3.47 3.43
CA ASP A 7 0.75 -3.61 2.73
C ASP A 7 1.72 -4.42 3.56
N TYR A 8 2.19 -5.53 3.01
CA TYR A 8 3.16 -6.41 3.64
C TYR A 8 4.41 -6.46 2.78
N PRO A 9 5.46 -5.68 3.13
CA PRO A 9 6.74 -5.79 2.45
C PRO A 9 7.32 -7.19 2.64
N VAL A 10 7.84 -7.76 1.56
CA VAL A 10 8.41 -9.12 1.55
C VAL A 10 9.79 -9.08 0.87
N GLU A 11 10.66 -10.03 1.22
CA GLU A 11 11.99 -10.09 0.62
C GLU A 11 11.98 -10.77 -0.74
N ASN A 12 11.20 -11.86 -0.86
CA ASN A 12 11.10 -12.64 -2.07
C ASN A 12 9.64 -12.76 -2.48
N LEU A 13 9.25 -12.01 -3.50
CA LEU A 13 7.85 -11.95 -3.93
C LEU A 13 7.33 -13.32 -4.38
N LYS A 14 8.13 -14.07 -5.13
CA LYS A 14 7.72 -15.36 -5.66
C LYS A 14 7.45 -16.37 -4.53
N GLU A 15 8.33 -16.43 -3.54
CA GLU A 15 8.17 -17.32 -2.39
C GLU A 15 6.97 -16.90 -1.53
N SER A 16 6.81 -15.60 -1.31
CA SER A 16 5.69 -15.09 -0.53
C SER A 16 4.37 -15.32 -1.25
N LEU A 17 4.33 -15.14 -2.57
CA LEU A 17 3.12 -15.41 -3.36
C LEU A 17 2.74 -16.89 -3.26
N ALA A 18 3.72 -17.81 -3.34
CA ALA A 18 3.45 -19.22 -3.16
C ALA A 18 2.85 -19.51 -1.78
N PHE A 19 3.36 -18.86 -0.75
CA PHE A 19 2.80 -19.02 0.60
C PHE A 19 1.36 -18.53 0.69
N TYR A 20 1.10 -17.28 0.31
CA TYR A 20 -0.23 -16.71 0.46
C TYR A 20 -1.25 -17.35 -0.47
N ARG A 21 -0.88 -17.64 -1.70
CA ARG A 21 -1.79 -18.19 -2.69
C ARG A 21 -1.93 -19.70 -2.55
N ASP A 22 -0.81 -20.44 -2.48
CA ASP A 22 -0.83 -21.90 -2.57
C ASP A 22 -1.02 -22.57 -1.22
N VAL A 23 -0.53 -21.98 -0.13
CA VAL A 23 -0.71 -22.52 1.23
C VAL A 23 -1.97 -21.97 1.88
N LEU A 24 -2.17 -20.64 1.87
CA LEU A 24 -3.34 -20.03 2.51
C LEU A 24 -4.57 -19.97 1.61
N GLY A 25 -4.42 -20.13 0.30
CA GLY A 25 -5.55 -20.16 -0.62
C GLY A 25 -6.09 -18.78 -1.00
N PHE A 26 -5.32 -17.71 -0.82
CA PHE A 26 -5.74 -16.39 -1.25
C PHE A 26 -5.65 -16.28 -2.78
N GLU A 27 -6.63 -15.63 -3.41
CA GLU A 27 -6.64 -15.44 -4.86
C GLU A 27 -5.88 -14.18 -5.25
N GLU A 28 -5.10 -14.27 -6.32
CA GLU A 28 -4.45 -13.09 -6.89
C GLU A 28 -5.52 -12.19 -7.52
N ALA A 29 -5.59 -10.93 -7.05
CA ALA A 29 -6.56 -9.95 -7.57
C ALA A 29 -5.98 -9.18 -8.75
N TRP A 30 -4.76 -8.66 -8.57
CA TRP A 30 -4.05 -7.95 -9.64
C TRP A 30 -2.57 -7.91 -9.32
N ARG A 31 -1.79 -7.55 -10.33
CA ARG A 31 -0.33 -7.49 -10.25
C ARG A 31 0.17 -6.23 -10.93
N GLU A 32 1.17 -5.59 -10.32
CA GLU A 32 1.83 -4.42 -10.89
C GLU A 32 3.31 -4.77 -11.14
N GLY A 33 3.68 -4.97 -12.39
CA GLY A 33 5.03 -5.37 -12.76
C GLY A 33 5.46 -6.67 -12.08
N ASP A 34 6.72 -6.73 -11.68
CA ASP A 34 7.30 -7.91 -11.04
C ASP A 34 7.48 -7.72 -9.52
N HIS A 35 6.96 -6.63 -8.95
CA HIS A 35 7.27 -6.23 -7.58
C HIS A 35 6.08 -6.17 -6.64
N THR A 36 4.85 -6.10 -7.16
CA THR A 36 3.66 -5.91 -6.33
C THR A 36 2.54 -6.83 -6.77
N VAL A 37 1.94 -7.53 -5.82
CA VAL A 37 0.77 -8.39 -6.06
C VAL A 37 -0.26 -8.11 -4.98
N ALA A 38 -1.50 -7.90 -5.40
CA ALA A 38 -2.63 -7.80 -4.48
C ALA A 38 -3.43 -9.09 -4.48
N LEU A 39 -3.81 -9.51 -3.29
CA LEU A 39 -4.48 -10.78 -3.04
C LEU A 39 -5.83 -10.52 -2.37
N LYS A 40 -6.83 -11.28 -2.78
CA LYS A 40 -8.13 -11.28 -2.14
C LYS A 40 -8.08 -12.17 -0.91
N MET A 41 -8.51 -11.61 0.23
CA MET A 41 -8.65 -12.39 1.45
C MET A 41 -10.10 -12.83 1.60
N PRO A 42 -10.37 -14.11 1.90
CA PRO A 42 -11.75 -14.58 2.07
C PRO A 42 -12.49 -13.74 3.11
N GLY A 43 -13.69 -13.29 2.77
CA GLY A 43 -14.55 -12.55 3.68
C GLY A 43 -14.18 -11.08 3.90
N SER A 44 -13.24 -10.52 3.14
CA SER A 44 -12.83 -9.13 3.30
C SER A 44 -12.85 -8.37 1.98
N GLU A 45 -13.27 -7.10 2.02
CA GLU A 45 -13.13 -6.18 0.88
C GLU A 45 -11.73 -5.57 0.83
N VAL A 46 -11.02 -5.55 1.96
CA VAL A 46 -9.63 -5.09 2.02
C VAL A 46 -8.75 -6.19 1.44
N GLN A 47 -7.87 -5.81 0.51
CA GLN A 47 -6.95 -6.76 -0.10
C GLN A 47 -5.59 -6.72 0.59
N LEU A 48 -4.90 -7.85 0.60
CA LEU A 48 -3.53 -7.94 1.06
C LEU A 48 -2.61 -7.62 -0.10
N MET A 49 -1.74 -6.64 0.07
CA MET A 49 -0.77 -6.27 -0.96
C MET A 49 0.62 -6.68 -0.48
N ILE A 50 1.29 -7.56 -1.23
CA ILE A 50 2.69 -7.92 -0.97
C ILE A 50 3.57 -7.26 -2.02
N GLU A 51 4.71 -6.74 -1.59
CA GLU A 51 5.61 -6.02 -2.49
C GLU A 51 7.05 -6.09 -1.99
N ASN A 52 8.00 -5.97 -2.90
CA ASN A 52 9.43 -5.98 -2.57
C ASN A 52 10.20 -4.80 -3.18
N ASP A 53 9.52 -3.72 -3.52
CA ASP A 53 10.13 -2.56 -4.16
C ASP A 53 10.42 -1.38 -3.23
N GLU A 54 10.03 -1.49 -1.95
CA GLU A 54 10.32 -0.47 -0.95
C GLU A 54 11.03 -1.07 0.26
N GLU A 55 12.35 -0.93 0.31
CA GLU A 55 13.14 -1.47 1.41
C GLU A 55 12.93 -0.68 2.70
N GLY A 56 13.01 -1.40 3.83
CA GLY A 56 13.01 -0.78 5.16
C GLY A 56 11.65 -0.34 5.66
N LEU A 57 10.57 -0.60 4.93
CA LEU A 57 9.23 -0.27 5.37
C LEU A 57 8.63 -1.43 6.17
N THR A 58 7.82 -1.07 7.17
CA THR A 58 7.09 -2.03 7.99
C THR A 58 5.69 -2.25 7.41
N PRO A 59 5.02 -3.37 7.75
CA PRO A 59 3.63 -3.59 7.34
C PRO A 59 2.72 -2.48 7.83
N GLY A 60 1.67 -2.19 7.09
CA GLY A 60 0.71 -1.19 7.50
C GLY A 60 -0.43 -0.99 6.52
N ALA A 61 -1.37 -0.15 6.93
CA ALA A 61 -2.57 0.15 6.18
C ALA A 61 -2.29 1.07 4.99
N VAL A 62 -3.05 0.90 3.93
CA VAL A 62 -3.07 1.79 2.76
C VAL A 62 -4.48 2.32 2.60
N PHE A 63 -4.61 3.64 2.56
CA PHE A 63 -5.90 4.32 2.46
C PHE A 63 -6.05 5.00 1.10
N LEU A 64 -7.24 4.92 0.55
CA LEU A 64 -7.63 5.69 -0.63
C LEU A 64 -8.10 7.06 -0.19
N VAL A 65 -7.57 8.11 -0.81
CA VAL A 65 -8.01 9.50 -0.65
C VAL A 65 -8.37 10.08 -2.02
N ASP A 66 -9.11 11.18 -2.03
CA ASP A 66 -9.50 11.82 -3.30
C ASP A 66 -8.30 12.40 -4.04
N SER A 67 -7.40 13.04 -3.32
CA SER A 67 -6.17 13.61 -3.89
C SER A 67 -5.05 13.54 -2.85
N VAL A 68 -4.00 12.80 -3.15
CA VAL A 68 -2.82 12.72 -2.29
C VAL A 68 -2.13 14.07 -2.20
N ASP A 69 -2.02 14.79 -3.32
CA ASP A 69 -1.38 16.11 -3.34
C ASP A 69 -2.12 17.10 -2.46
N GLN A 70 -3.45 17.11 -2.53
CA GLN A 70 -4.26 18.00 -1.68
C GLN A 70 -4.14 17.60 -0.21
N TYR A 71 -4.20 16.30 0.08
CA TYR A 71 -4.04 15.80 1.44
C TYR A 71 -2.69 16.20 2.03
N PHE A 72 -1.64 16.09 1.24
CA PHE A 72 -0.29 16.49 1.65
C PHE A 72 -0.24 17.99 1.95
N GLU A 73 -0.72 18.84 1.04
CA GLU A 73 -0.70 20.30 1.23
C GLU A 73 -1.48 20.74 2.48
N GLU A 74 -2.61 20.10 2.76
CA GLU A 74 -3.44 20.41 3.92
C GLU A 74 -2.84 19.91 5.24
N ASN A 75 -1.93 18.93 5.22
CA ASN A 75 -1.49 18.22 6.42
C ASN A 75 0.03 18.24 6.64
N LYS A 76 0.83 18.76 5.72
CA LYS A 76 2.30 18.67 5.80
C LYS A 76 2.90 19.36 7.03
N ASP A 77 2.20 20.34 7.61
CA ASP A 77 2.68 21.04 8.79
C ASP A 77 2.34 20.34 10.11
N ARG A 78 1.47 19.35 10.09
CA ARG A 78 1.05 18.63 11.29
C ARG A 78 1.26 17.12 11.26
N LEU A 79 1.53 16.54 10.09
CA LEU A 79 1.85 15.13 9.93
C LEU A 79 3.29 14.96 9.49
N LYS A 80 3.93 13.91 9.99
CA LYS A 80 5.30 13.60 9.62
C LYS A 80 5.30 12.71 8.38
N PHE A 81 5.45 13.31 7.20
CA PHE A 81 5.59 12.56 5.96
C PHE A 81 7.01 12.03 5.84
N ILE A 82 7.15 10.72 5.72
CA ILE A 82 8.45 10.07 5.47
C ILE A 82 8.67 9.87 3.97
N LYS A 83 7.61 9.90 3.17
CA LYS A 83 7.67 9.94 1.72
C LYS A 83 6.63 10.95 1.23
N GLU A 84 7.11 12.03 0.62
CA GLU A 84 6.24 13.03 0.00
C GLU A 84 5.61 12.45 -1.26
N PRO A 85 4.54 13.08 -1.79
CA PRO A 85 3.82 12.50 -2.94
C PRO A 85 4.73 12.17 -4.12
N ILE A 86 4.58 10.96 -4.64
CA ILE A 86 5.26 10.46 -5.83
C ILE A 86 4.24 9.87 -6.80
N ASP A 87 4.65 9.76 -8.06
CA ASP A 87 3.83 9.07 -9.06
C ASP A 87 3.87 7.57 -8.86
N ILE A 88 2.71 6.95 -8.99
CA ILE A 88 2.56 5.50 -9.12
C ILE A 88 1.60 5.26 -10.31
N PRO A 89 1.52 4.04 -10.84
CA PRO A 89 0.68 3.81 -12.03
C PRO A 89 -0.76 4.32 -11.94
N PRO A 90 -1.54 4.10 -10.83
CA PRO A 90 -2.92 4.59 -10.79
C PRO A 90 -3.06 6.07 -10.42
N GLY A 91 -2.02 6.71 -9.90
CA GLY A 91 -2.14 8.10 -9.45
C GLY A 91 -0.95 8.59 -8.65
N ARG A 92 -1.20 8.98 -7.39
CA ARG A 92 -0.18 9.51 -6.49
C ARG A 92 -0.15 8.71 -5.19
N TYR A 93 0.98 8.76 -4.49
CA TYR A 93 1.24 7.94 -3.31
C TYR A 93 2.13 8.71 -2.34
N ALA A 94 1.85 8.57 -1.05
CA ALA A 94 2.67 9.18 0.01
C ALA A 94 2.59 8.31 1.27
N ILE A 95 3.55 8.52 2.19
CA ILE A 95 3.60 7.79 3.46
C ILE A 95 3.83 8.78 4.59
N PHE A 96 3.05 8.69 5.64
CA PHE A 96 3.29 9.44 6.87
C PHE A 96 3.25 8.51 8.08
N GLN A 97 3.64 9.04 9.24
CA GLN A 97 3.69 8.27 10.48
C GLN A 97 2.67 8.79 11.47
N ASP A 98 2.18 7.88 12.33
CA ASP A 98 1.44 8.29 13.52
C ASP A 98 2.43 8.68 14.64
N ASN A 99 1.89 8.98 15.81
CA ASN A 99 2.69 9.42 16.96
C ASN A 99 3.58 8.33 17.58
N SER A 100 3.40 7.08 17.15
CA SER A 100 4.20 5.94 17.61
C SER A 100 5.12 5.38 16.52
N GLY A 101 5.18 6.04 15.37
CA GLY A 101 6.02 5.61 14.26
C GLY A 101 5.39 4.58 13.34
N ASN A 102 4.12 4.24 13.53
CA ASN A 102 3.43 3.34 12.60
C ASN A 102 3.21 4.05 11.27
N LEU A 103 3.42 3.32 10.19
CA LEU A 103 3.29 3.88 8.84
C LEU A 103 1.84 3.86 8.37
N LEU A 104 1.41 4.98 7.81
CA LEU A 104 0.14 5.10 7.10
C LEU A 104 0.45 5.48 5.68
N ARG A 105 -0.05 4.69 4.74
CA ARG A 105 0.14 4.94 3.31
C ARG A 105 -1.15 5.48 2.73
N ILE A 106 -1.06 6.45 1.86
CA ILE A 106 -2.21 6.99 1.14
C ILE A 106 -1.94 6.95 -0.36
N LEU A 107 -2.99 6.66 -1.14
CA LEU A 107 -2.93 6.71 -2.59
C LEU A 107 -4.21 7.28 -3.16
N ASP A 108 -4.16 7.67 -4.41
CA ASP A 108 -5.34 8.06 -5.16
C ASP A 108 -5.33 7.41 -6.55
N PHE A 109 -6.43 7.54 -7.25
CA PHE A 109 -6.58 7.05 -8.62
C PHE A 109 -6.68 8.22 -9.61
N SER A 110 -5.89 9.27 -9.38
CA SER A 110 -5.96 10.50 -10.17
C SER A 110 -5.56 10.32 -11.63
N LYS A 111 -4.94 9.20 -11.97
CA LYS A 111 -4.58 8.88 -13.37
C LYS A 111 -5.58 7.95 -14.06
N GLU A 112 -6.64 7.58 -13.38
CA GLU A 112 -7.68 6.72 -13.95
C GLU A 112 -8.93 7.50 -14.37
#